data_94c9824316deb5ddb1bc962a872fac26
#
_entry.id   94c9824316deb5ddb1bc962a872fac26
#
_cell.length_a   1.000
_cell.length_b   1.000
_cell.length_c   1.000
_cell.angle_alpha   90.00
_cell.angle_beta   90.00
_cell.angle_gamma   90.00
#
_symmetry.space_group_name_H-M   'P 1'
#
loop_
_entity.id
_entity.type
_entity.pdbx_description
1 polymer ?
#
loop_
_entity_poly.entity_id
_entity_poly.type
_entity_poly.pdbx_seq_one_letter_code
_entity_poly.pdbx_strand_id
1 'polypeptide(L)'
;RYEFGTWDEAECIKIFYNTFISAKISLVNMIQDVSLKLGNINVDVVTDALKNSTQRIMGPKYMTAGMGDGGACHPRDNIALRFLAKKLDLGYDLFDAIMDSREKQAKNMAKYLLNLSKKNNLKICIHGKAYKPDVPYLDGSYSTLVGSFCAKLGKKVTYVDPYFKKNIKSFKGVILLAHNSKITYPEKNITNC
;
A
#
# COMPACT_ATOMS: atom_id res chain seq x y z
N ARG A 1 19.77 17.85 -10.02
CA ARG A 1 19.61 17.70 -8.58
C ARG A 1 20.48 16.54 -8.15
N TYR A 2 21.22 16.68 -7.06
CA TYR A 2 22.05 15.64 -6.46
C TYR A 2 21.40 15.20 -5.17
N GLU A 3 21.35 13.86 -4.93
CA GLU A 3 20.94 13.27 -3.67
C GLU A 3 22.19 12.68 -3.00
N PHE A 4 22.32 12.91 -1.69
CA PHE A 4 23.42 12.39 -0.88
C PHE A 4 22.91 11.25 -0.02
N GLY A 5 23.62 10.15 0.02
CA GLY A 5 23.23 8.97 0.79
C GLY A 5 24.38 7.99 0.98
N THR A 6 24.06 6.84 1.55
CA THR A 6 25.00 5.73 1.74
C THR A 6 25.23 4.95 0.44
N TRP A 7 26.24 4.09 0.41
CA TRP A 7 26.48 3.16 -0.68
C TRP A 7 25.28 2.23 -0.91
N ASP A 8 24.69 1.72 0.16
CA ASP A 8 23.53 0.83 0.10
C ASP A 8 22.31 1.54 -0.51
N GLU A 9 22.10 2.81 -0.18
CA GLU A 9 21.05 3.63 -0.78
C GLU A 9 21.28 3.86 -2.29
N ALA A 10 22.50 4.10 -2.70
CA ALA A 10 22.84 4.27 -4.10
C ALA A 10 22.63 2.96 -4.91
N GLU A 11 23.02 1.82 -4.35
CA GLU A 11 22.75 0.51 -4.96
C GLU A 11 21.26 0.22 -5.04
N CYS A 12 20.50 0.48 -3.99
CA CYS A 12 19.06 0.33 -3.97
C CYS A 12 18.40 1.20 -5.05
N ILE A 13 18.77 2.47 -5.18
CA ILE A 13 18.24 3.37 -6.21
C ILE A 13 18.44 2.75 -7.61
N LYS A 14 19.66 2.29 -7.91
CA LYS A 14 19.99 1.71 -9.23
C LYS A 14 19.17 0.45 -9.53
N ILE A 15 19.08 -0.47 -8.57
CA ILE A 15 18.41 -1.76 -8.76
C ILE A 15 16.89 -1.53 -8.87
N PHE A 16 16.30 -0.76 -7.97
CA PHE A 16 14.86 -0.50 -7.99
C PHE A 16 14.44 0.35 -9.19
N TYR A 17 15.27 1.24 -9.70
CA TYR A 17 15.00 1.98 -10.94
C TYR A 17 14.75 1.01 -12.11
N ASN A 18 15.65 0.04 -12.33
CA ASN A 18 15.49 -0.93 -13.39
C ASN A 18 14.28 -1.86 -13.16
N THR A 19 14.06 -2.30 -11.93
CA THR A 19 12.92 -3.15 -11.56
C THR A 19 11.60 -2.43 -11.78
N PHE A 20 11.52 -1.15 -11.46
CA PHE A 20 10.34 -0.33 -11.70
C PHE A 20 10.03 -0.20 -13.20
N ILE A 21 11.08 0.01 -14.02
CA ILE A 21 10.91 0.04 -15.48
C ILE A 21 10.45 -1.33 -16.00
N SER A 22 11.03 -2.43 -15.51
CA SER A 22 10.62 -3.78 -15.88
C SER A 22 9.15 -4.06 -15.53
N ALA A 23 8.69 -3.62 -14.37
CA ALA A 23 7.29 -3.75 -13.97
C ALA A 23 6.35 -2.95 -14.90
N LYS A 24 6.74 -1.73 -15.30
CA LYS A 24 5.99 -0.93 -16.28
C LYS A 24 5.90 -1.61 -17.63
N ILE A 25 7.02 -2.14 -18.13
CA ILE A 25 7.08 -2.86 -19.41
C ILE A 25 6.17 -4.10 -19.34
N SER A 26 6.26 -4.88 -18.27
CA SER A 26 5.43 -6.08 -18.08
C SER A 26 3.94 -5.75 -18.08
N LEU A 27 3.55 -4.66 -17.42
CA LEU A 27 2.15 -4.21 -17.41
C LEU A 27 1.68 -3.79 -18.81
N VAL A 28 2.49 -3.05 -19.56
CA VAL A 28 2.16 -2.62 -20.93
C VAL A 28 2.05 -3.82 -21.88
N ASN A 29 2.95 -4.78 -21.76
CA ASN A 29 2.89 -6.03 -22.55
C ASN A 29 1.64 -6.85 -22.19
N MET A 30 1.23 -6.88 -20.92
CA MET A 30 -0.03 -7.52 -20.52
C MET A 30 -1.25 -6.84 -21.15
N ILE A 31 -1.27 -5.50 -21.23
CA ILE A 31 -2.33 -4.77 -21.95
C ILE A 31 -2.38 -5.21 -23.42
N GLN A 32 -1.22 -5.41 -24.05
CA GLN A 32 -1.15 -5.92 -25.42
C GLN A 32 -1.74 -7.34 -25.53
N ASP A 33 -1.37 -8.25 -24.64
CA ASP A 33 -1.87 -9.64 -24.66
C ASP A 33 -3.40 -9.70 -24.48
N VAL A 34 -3.94 -8.89 -23.55
CA VAL A 34 -5.39 -8.75 -23.36
C VAL A 34 -6.05 -8.20 -24.62
N SER A 35 -5.46 -7.18 -25.24
CA SER A 35 -5.98 -6.55 -26.47
C SER A 35 -6.05 -7.56 -27.63
N LEU A 36 -5.00 -8.36 -27.81
CA LEU A 36 -4.94 -9.39 -28.85
C LEU A 36 -5.97 -10.50 -28.62
N LYS A 37 -6.16 -10.93 -27.36
CA LYS A 37 -7.11 -11.99 -27.00
C LYS A 37 -8.57 -11.55 -27.14
N LEU A 38 -8.88 -10.31 -26.82
CA LEU A 38 -10.25 -9.75 -26.95
C LEU A 38 -10.55 -9.29 -28.38
N GLY A 39 -9.55 -8.86 -29.15
CA GLY A 39 -9.64 -8.51 -30.55
C GLY A 39 -10.37 -7.18 -30.87
N ASN A 40 -10.92 -6.51 -29.87
CA ASN A 40 -11.67 -5.26 -30.03
C ASN A 40 -11.04 -4.07 -29.29
N ILE A 41 -9.82 -4.21 -28.81
CA ILE A 41 -9.07 -3.17 -28.08
C ILE A 41 -7.85 -2.79 -28.92
N ASN A 42 -7.66 -1.48 -29.12
CA ASN A 42 -6.42 -0.95 -29.66
C ASN A 42 -5.46 -0.63 -28.50
N VAL A 43 -4.36 -1.36 -28.42
CA VAL A 43 -3.37 -1.19 -27.35
C VAL A 43 -2.76 0.21 -27.33
N ASP A 44 -2.54 0.83 -28.48
CA ASP A 44 -1.93 2.15 -28.57
C ASP A 44 -2.86 3.23 -27.97
N VAL A 45 -4.16 3.13 -28.22
CA VAL A 45 -5.15 4.04 -27.61
C VAL A 45 -5.10 3.94 -26.08
N VAL A 46 -5.05 2.73 -25.54
CA VAL A 46 -4.97 2.52 -24.08
C VAL A 46 -3.67 3.08 -23.52
N THR A 47 -2.52 2.74 -24.12
CA THR A 47 -1.22 3.16 -23.62
C THR A 47 -1.00 4.66 -23.77
N ASP A 48 -1.50 5.29 -24.81
CA ASP A 48 -1.44 6.75 -24.99
C ASP A 48 -2.27 7.48 -23.95
N ALA A 49 -3.46 6.96 -23.63
CA ALA A 49 -4.25 7.50 -22.52
C ALA A 49 -3.49 7.41 -21.18
N LEU A 50 -2.81 6.29 -20.91
CA LEU A 50 -2.02 6.11 -19.70
C LEU A 50 -0.79 7.05 -19.66
N LYS A 51 -0.11 7.28 -20.79
CA LYS A 51 1.00 8.26 -20.91
C LYS A 51 0.59 9.67 -20.51
N ASN A 52 -0.65 10.06 -20.76
CA ASN A 52 -1.18 11.38 -20.39
C ASN A 52 -1.38 11.57 -18.87
N SER A 53 -1.28 10.50 -18.07
CA SER A 53 -1.36 10.59 -16.61
C SER A 53 -0.04 11.06 -15.98
N THR A 54 0.35 12.30 -16.26
CA THR A 54 1.65 12.89 -15.86
C THR A 54 1.81 13.06 -14.36
N GLN A 55 0.72 13.11 -13.60
CA GLN A 55 0.75 13.30 -12.15
C GLN A 55 0.90 11.97 -11.37
N ARG A 56 0.18 10.94 -11.79
CA ARG A 56 0.08 9.68 -11.04
C ARG A 56 0.99 8.59 -11.60
N ILE A 57 0.94 8.33 -12.91
CA ILE A 57 1.66 7.21 -13.54
C ILE A 57 3.07 7.64 -13.94
N MET A 58 3.22 8.83 -14.51
CA MET A 58 4.51 9.35 -14.98
C MET A 58 5.16 10.34 -14.03
N GLY A 59 4.43 10.79 -13.00
CA GLY A 59 4.90 11.79 -12.04
C GLY A 59 5.36 11.20 -10.69
N PRO A 60 5.72 12.06 -9.73
CA PRO A 60 6.26 11.65 -8.43
C PRO A 60 5.20 11.15 -7.43
N LYS A 61 3.91 11.25 -7.73
CA LYS A 61 2.87 10.75 -6.82
C LYS A 61 2.98 9.24 -6.65
N TYR A 62 2.72 8.76 -5.44
CA TYR A 62 2.86 7.35 -5.04
C TYR A 62 4.29 6.81 -5.01
N MET A 63 5.29 7.71 -4.96
CA MET A 63 6.70 7.37 -4.78
C MET A 63 7.16 7.53 -3.33
N THR A 64 6.24 7.68 -2.40
CA THR A 64 6.55 7.75 -0.96
C THR A 64 6.29 6.39 -0.34
N ALA A 65 7.28 5.86 0.35
CA ALA A 65 7.11 4.63 1.13
C ALA A 65 6.06 4.81 2.23
N GLY A 66 5.32 3.75 2.52
CA GLY A 66 4.27 3.82 3.53
C GLY A 66 3.38 2.59 3.52
N MET A 67 2.19 2.75 4.06
CA MET A 67 1.21 1.69 4.15
C MET A 67 0.18 1.76 3.04
N GLY A 68 0.06 0.67 2.32
CA GLY A 68 -1.09 0.39 1.50
C GLY A 68 -1.03 0.88 0.06
N ASP A 69 -2.09 0.59 -0.62
CA ASP A 69 -2.28 0.77 -2.05
C ASP A 69 -3.41 1.77 -2.39
N GLY A 70 -3.88 2.52 -1.42
CA GLY A 70 -4.79 3.64 -1.65
C GLY A 70 -6.28 3.29 -1.69
N GLY A 71 -6.72 2.19 -1.11
CA GLY A 71 -8.13 1.93 -0.80
C GLY A 71 -8.80 0.83 -1.62
N ALA A 72 -10.13 0.81 -1.58
CA ALA A 72 -10.95 -0.30 -2.07
C ALA A 72 -10.86 -0.55 -3.60
N CYS A 73 -10.57 0.48 -4.38
CA CYS A 73 -10.49 0.34 -5.84
C CYS A 73 -9.32 -0.56 -6.27
N HIS A 74 -8.17 -0.44 -5.62
CA HIS A 74 -6.98 -1.18 -6.01
C HIS A 74 -7.13 -2.70 -5.86
N PRO A 75 -7.49 -3.26 -4.68
CA PRO A 75 -7.73 -4.70 -4.58
C PRO A 75 -8.88 -5.18 -5.46
N ARG A 76 -9.97 -4.40 -5.58
CA ARG A 76 -11.11 -4.76 -6.43
C ARG A 76 -10.70 -4.92 -7.89
N ASP A 77 -9.97 -3.96 -8.42
CA ASP A 77 -9.58 -3.96 -9.84
C ASP A 77 -8.52 -5.04 -10.11
N ASN A 78 -7.58 -5.27 -9.19
CA ASN A 78 -6.64 -6.39 -9.29
C ASN A 78 -7.36 -7.76 -9.26
N ILE A 79 -8.38 -7.95 -8.44
CA ILE A 79 -9.18 -9.18 -8.41
C ILE A 79 -9.90 -9.38 -9.74
N ALA A 80 -10.49 -8.32 -10.31
CA ALA A 80 -11.15 -8.38 -11.60
C ALA A 80 -10.17 -8.75 -12.73
N LEU A 81 -8.97 -8.18 -12.72
CA LEU A 81 -7.93 -8.47 -13.71
C LEU A 81 -7.34 -9.88 -13.56
N ARG A 82 -7.23 -10.42 -12.34
CA ARG A 82 -6.90 -11.84 -12.12
C ARG A 82 -7.92 -12.77 -12.77
N PHE A 83 -9.21 -12.48 -12.55
CA PHE A 83 -10.28 -13.25 -13.19
C PHE A 83 -10.18 -13.19 -14.72
N LEU A 84 -9.92 -12.01 -15.27
CA LEU A 84 -9.79 -11.82 -16.72
C LEU A 84 -8.56 -12.57 -17.26
N ALA A 85 -7.41 -12.46 -16.61
CA ALA A 85 -6.18 -13.17 -16.99
C ALA A 85 -6.41 -14.68 -17.07
N LYS A 86 -7.10 -15.24 -16.08
CA LYS A 86 -7.49 -16.66 -16.07
C LYS A 86 -8.49 -17.00 -17.19
N LYS A 87 -9.52 -16.18 -17.38
CA LYS A 87 -10.54 -16.39 -18.42
C LYS A 87 -9.97 -16.36 -19.83
N LEU A 88 -8.96 -15.50 -20.07
CA LEU A 88 -8.30 -15.36 -21.36
C LEU A 88 -7.14 -16.33 -21.56
N ASP A 89 -6.82 -17.13 -20.56
CA ASP A 89 -5.67 -18.06 -20.57
C ASP A 89 -4.37 -17.34 -21.00
N LEU A 90 -3.99 -16.33 -20.23
CA LEU A 90 -2.75 -15.58 -20.50
C LEU A 90 -1.49 -16.39 -20.14
N GLY A 91 -1.61 -17.43 -19.31
CA GLY A 91 -0.50 -18.24 -18.83
C GLY A 91 0.32 -17.60 -17.69
N TYR A 92 -0.03 -16.39 -17.26
CA TYR A 92 0.58 -15.69 -16.12
C TYR A 92 -0.43 -14.75 -15.43
N ASP A 93 -0.17 -14.43 -14.16
CA ASP A 93 -1.02 -13.55 -13.34
C ASP A 93 -0.17 -12.57 -12.51
N LEU A 94 0.07 -11.38 -13.07
CA LEU A 94 0.76 -10.28 -12.37
C LEU A 94 -0.05 -9.75 -11.18
N PHE A 95 -1.38 -9.82 -11.27
CA PHE A 95 -2.28 -9.23 -10.28
C PHE A 95 -2.36 -10.07 -9.01
N ASP A 96 -2.18 -11.40 -9.12
CA ASP A 96 -2.06 -12.27 -7.96
C ASP A 96 -0.83 -11.91 -7.12
N ALA A 97 0.31 -11.71 -7.77
CA ALA A 97 1.55 -11.30 -7.11
C ALA A 97 1.40 -9.94 -6.39
N ILE A 98 0.70 -8.98 -6.99
CA ILE A 98 0.41 -7.68 -6.37
C ILE A 98 -0.43 -7.86 -5.11
N MET A 99 -1.50 -8.66 -5.18
CA MET A 99 -2.39 -8.91 -4.05
C MET A 99 -1.70 -9.68 -2.92
N ASP A 100 -0.91 -10.70 -3.26
CA ASP A 100 -0.13 -11.46 -2.30
C ASP A 100 0.92 -10.57 -1.59
N SER A 101 1.62 -9.72 -2.34
CA SER A 101 2.56 -8.74 -1.79
C SER A 101 1.89 -7.78 -0.82
N ARG A 102 0.71 -7.29 -1.16
CA ARG A 102 -0.09 -6.41 -0.29
C ARG A 102 -0.38 -7.05 1.06
N GLU A 103 -0.86 -8.29 1.06
CA GLU A 103 -1.20 -9.00 2.29
C GLU A 103 0.05 -9.37 3.11
N LYS A 104 1.11 -9.82 2.46
CA LYS A 104 2.38 -10.13 3.12
C LYS A 104 3.01 -8.91 3.76
N GLN A 105 2.97 -7.75 3.09
CA GLN A 105 3.48 -6.51 3.64
C GLN A 105 2.69 -6.09 4.89
N ALA A 106 1.35 -6.19 4.86
CA ALA A 106 0.52 -5.90 6.03
C ALA A 106 0.84 -6.84 7.22
N LYS A 107 1.07 -8.12 6.94
CA LYS A 107 1.50 -9.10 7.95
C LYS A 107 2.89 -8.78 8.52
N ASN A 108 3.82 -8.33 7.68
CA ASN A 108 5.15 -7.92 8.13
C ASN A 108 5.08 -6.69 9.03
N MET A 109 4.26 -5.70 8.66
CA MET A 109 4.01 -4.53 9.51
C MET A 109 3.42 -4.94 10.86
N ALA A 110 2.43 -5.84 10.87
CA ALA A 110 1.87 -6.37 12.12
C ALA A 110 2.93 -7.03 13.00
N LYS A 111 3.80 -7.88 12.42
CA LYS A 111 4.91 -8.50 13.15
C LYS A 111 5.87 -7.47 13.73
N TYR A 112 6.20 -6.43 12.96
CA TYR A 112 7.07 -5.33 13.43
C TYR A 112 6.46 -4.61 14.64
N LEU A 113 5.19 -4.23 14.56
CA LEU A 113 4.47 -3.60 15.67
C LEU A 113 4.43 -4.49 16.92
N LEU A 114 4.22 -5.80 16.73
CA LEU A 114 4.24 -6.75 17.83
C LEU A 114 5.63 -6.82 18.50
N ASN A 115 6.69 -6.81 17.71
CA ASN A 115 8.06 -6.84 18.24
C ASN A 115 8.35 -5.59 19.07
N LEU A 116 7.95 -4.40 18.59
CA LEU A 116 8.06 -3.17 19.37
C LEU A 116 7.23 -3.21 20.66
N SER A 117 6.00 -3.75 20.56
CA SER A 117 5.10 -3.90 21.72
C SER A 117 5.64 -4.85 22.78
N LYS A 118 6.27 -5.95 22.39
CA LYS A 118 6.78 -6.99 23.32
C LYS A 118 7.89 -6.47 24.22
N LYS A 119 8.81 -5.66 23.71
CA LYS A 119 9.98 -5.16 24.48
C LYS A 119 9.61 -4.51 25.81
N ASN A 120 8.44 -3.86 25.90
CA ASN A 120 8.00 -3.12 27.08
C ASN A 120 6.54 -3.42 27.47
N ASN A 121 5.97 -4.52 26.99
CA ASN A 121 4.55 -4.87 27.17
C ASN A 121 3.59 -3.73 26.81
N LEU A 122 3.85 -3.03 25.73
CA LEU A 122 3.10 -1.85 25.32
C LEU A 122 1.82 -2.23 24.58
N LYS A 123 0.82 -1.35 24.64
CA LYS A 123 -0.37 -1.42 23.79
C LYS A 123 -0.04 -0.90 22.40
N ILE A 124 -0.81 -1.32 21.38
CA ILE A 124 -0.66 -0.84 19.99
C ILE A 124 -1.87 0.02 19.65
N CYS A 125 -1.61 1.20 19.11
CA CYS A 125 -2.59 2.10 18.55
C CYS A 125 -2.31 2.32 17.06
N ILE A 126 -3.33 2.23 16.22
CA ILE A 126 -3.26 2.63 14.81
C ILE A 126 -4.06 3.92 14.66
N HIS A 127 -3.38 4.97 14.24
CA HIS A 127 -3.96 6.27 13.98
C HIS A 127 -4.29 6.41 12.49
N GLY A 128 -5.58 6.57 12.20
CA GLY A 128 -6.13 6.47 10.85
C GLY A 128 -6.72 5.09 10.58
N LYS A 129 -8.01 4.91 10.92
CA LYS A 129 -8.74 3.67 10.64
C LYS A 129 -9.28 3.62 9.22
N ALA A 130 -9.70 4.77 8.69
CA ALA A 130 -10.14 4.93 7.31
C ALA A 130 -9.02 4.58 6.31
N TYR A 131 -9.36 4.38 5.04
CA TYR A 131 -8.34 4.09 4.02
C TYR A 131 -7.48 5.31 3.66
N LYS A 132 -7.95 6.53 3.95
CA LYS A 132 -7.22 7.81 3.80
C LYS A 132 -7.77 8.86 4.75
N PRO A 133 -7.05 9.98 4.99
CA PRO A 133 -7.55 11.08 5.82
C PRO A 133 -8.82 11.68 5.25
N ASP A 134 -9.64 12.24 6.15
CA ASP A 134 -10.84 13.01 5.85
C ASP A 134 -11.94 12.27 5.08
N VAL A 135 -11.98 10.94 5.14
CA VAL A 135 -12.99 10.12 4.49
C VAL A 135 -13.53 9.06 5.46
N PRO A 136 -14.83 9.03 5.73
CA PRO A 136 -15.46 8.05 6.63
C PRO A 136 -15.70 6.70 5.95
N TYR A 137 -14.66 6.10 5.35
CA TYR A 137 -14.77 4.86 4.59
C TYR A 137 -13.69 3.86 4.97
N LEU A 138 -14.10 2.63 5.28
CA LEU A 138 -13.22 1.58 5.81
C LEU A 138 -12.81 0.53 4.78
N ASP A 139 -13.59 0.34 3.72
CA ASP A 139 -13.33 -0.71 2.76
C ASP A 139 -11.99 -0.47 2.05
N GLY A 140 -11.19 -1.51 1.95
CA GLY A 140 -9.85 -1.43 1.43
C GLY A 140 -8.84 -0.74 2.35
N SER A 141 -9.22 -0.38 3.59
CA SER A 141 -8.28 0.21 4.53
C SER A 141 -7.16 -0.75 4.88
N TYR A 142 -5.94 -0.34 4.58
CA TYR A 142 -4.73 -1.08 4.93
C TYR A 142 -4.50 -1.10 6.44
N SER A 143 -4.89 -0.05 7.14
CA SER A 143 -4.85 0.02 8.62
C SER A 143 -5.67 -1.10 9.27
N THR A 144 -6.85 -1.37 8.73
CA THR A 144 -7.70 -2.45 9.24
C THR A 144 -7.13 -3.83 8.90
N LEU A 145 -6.46 -3.98 7.76
CA LEU A 145 -5.77 -5.20 7.39
C LEU A 145 -4.61 -5.49 8.34
N VAL A 146 -3.76 -4.50 8.62
CA VAL A 146 -2.66 -4.63 9.60
C VAL A 146 -3.20 -4.99 10.98
N GLY A 147 -4.26 -4.31 11.44
CA GLY A 147 -4.87 -4.61 12.74
C GLY A 147 -5.49 -6.00 12.81
N SER A 148 -6.06 -6.50 11.71
CA SER A 148 -6.53 -7.87 11.60
C SER A 148 -5.39 -8.89 11.78
N PHE A 149 -4.24 -8.65 11.14
CA PHE A 149 -3.06 -9.49 11.35
C PHE A 149 -2.51 -9.39 12.77
N CYS A 150 -2.52 -8.21 13.39
CA CYS A 150 -2.16 -8.09 14.81
C CYS A 150 -3.08 -8.96 15.69
N ALA A 151 -4.37 -8.94 15.45
CA ALA A 151 -5.35 -9.74 16.19
C ALA A 151 -5.14 -11.25 15.98
N LYS A 152 -4.89 -11.69 14.73
CA LYS A 152 -4.55 -13.08 14.40
C LYS A 152 -3.27 -13.54 15.08
N LEU A 153 -2.35 -12.62 15.36
CA LEU A 153 -1.11 -12.88 16.09
C LEU A 153 -1.24 -12.68 17.61
N GLY A 154 -2.46 -12.58 18.12
CA GLY A 154 -2.77 -12.54 19.57
C GLY A 154 -2.75 -11.15 20.22
N LYS A 155 -2.64 -10.06 19.46
CA LYS A 155 -2.62 -8.70 20.01
C LYS A 155 -3.71 -7.82 19.42
N LYS A 156 -4.71 -7.46 20.22
CA LYS A 156 -5.72 -6.47 19.83
C LYS A 156 -5.09 -5.08 19.72
N VAL A 157 -5.50 -4.33 18.70
CA VAL A 157 -5.09 -2.94 18.48
C VAL A 157 -6.23 -1.98 18.81
N THR A 158 -5.88 -0.77 19.21
CA THR A 158 -6.82 0.35 19.35
C THR A 158 -6.70 1.24 18.12
N TYR A 159 -7.82 1.67 17.57
CA TYR A 159 -7.83 2.63 16.47
C TYR A 159 -8.21 4.02 16.99
N VAL A 160 -7.57 5.04 16.42
CA VAL A 160 -7.91 6.44 16.59
C VAL A 160 -8.16 7.03 15.21
N ASP A 161 -9.36 7.57 15.02
CA ASP A 161 -9.76 8.17 13.76
C ASP A 161 -10.89 9.16 14.02
N PRO A 162 -10.88 10.37 13.46
CA PRO A 162 -11.89 11.39 13.69
C PRO A 162 -13.32 10.95 13.37
N TYR A 163 -13.48 10.09 12.37
CA TYR A 163 -14.80 9.62 11.92
C TYR A 163 -15.30 8.36 12.64
N PHE A 164 -14.40 7.57 13.23
CA PHE A 164 -14.74 6.28 13.84
C PHE A 164 -14.60 6.26 15.37
N LYS A 165 -14.71 7.40 15.98
CA LYS A 165 -14.75 7.65 17.43
C LYS A 165 -13.76 6.84 18.27
N LYS A 166 -12.61 7.43 18.53
CA LYS A 166 -12.01 7.47 19.87
C LYS A 166 -11.00 8.60 19.88
N ASN A 167 -11.39 9.75 20.39
CA ASN A 167 -10.41 10.74 20.83
C ASN A 167 -9.68 10.17 22.03
N ILE A 168 -8.48 9.70 21.84
CA ILE A 168 -7.60 9.36 22.95
C ILE A 168 -6.76 10.61 23.22
N LYS A 169 -7.02 11.27 24.34
CA LYS A 169 -6.27 12.46 24.78
C LYS A 169 -4.81 12.16 25.09
N SER A 170 -4.48 10.92 25.44
CA SER A 170 -3.13 10.44 25.62
C SER A 170 -3.09 8.92 25.41
N PHE A 171 -2.03 8.43 24.80
CA PHE A 171 -1.80 7.00 24.61
C PHE A 171 -0.34 6.68 24.98
N LYS A 172 -0.16 5.72 25.88
CA LYS A 172 1.16 5.19 26.21
C LYS A 172 1.33 3.84 25.55
N GLY A 173 2.13 3.79 24.49
CA GLY A 173 2.32 2.56 23.73
C GLY A 173 2.97 2.79 22.37
N VAL A 174 2.90 1.79 21.51
CA VAL A 174 3.34 1.87 20.11
C VAL A 174 2.23 2.51 19.28
N ILE A 175 2.53 3.57 18.56
CA ILE A 175 1.59 4.27 17.69
C ILE A 175 2.05 4.11 16.25
N LEU A 176 1.19 3.52 15.42
CA LEU A 176 1.34 3.50 13.97
C LEU A 176 0.54 4.66 13.38
N LEU A 177 1.21 5.61 12.76
CA LEU A 177 0.56 6.68 12.00
C LEU A 177 0.28 6.18 10.59
N ALA A 178 -0.93 5.75 10.32
CA ALA A 178 -1.32 5.18 9.03
C ALA A 178 -1.55 6.26 7.97
N HIS A 179 -2.03 7.43 8.38
CA HIS A 179 -2.15 8.60 7.53
C HIS A 179 -2.22 9.88 8.38
N ASN A 180 -1.89 11.03 7.78
CA ASN A 180 -1.98 12.32 8.44
C ASN A 180 -3.43 12.62 8.78
N SER A 181 -3.71 12.71 10.06
CA SER A 181 -4.93 13.33 10.58
C SER A 181 -4.54 14.51 11.48
N LYS A 182 -5.49 15.41 11.72
CA LYS A 182 -5.27 16.64 12.51
C LYS A 182 -4.99 16.41 14.01
N ILE A 183 -4.72 15.17 14.43
CA ILE A 183 -4.41 14.86 15.83
C ILE A 183 -2.91 14.96 16.03
N THR A 184 -2.49 15.84 16.92
CA THR A 184 -1.10 16.01 17.33
C THR A 184 -0.83 15.11 18.53
N TYR A 185 0.14 14.21 18.41
CA TYR A 185 0.69 13.47 19.54
C TYR A 185 1.93 14.18 20.07
N PRO A 186 2.20 14.13 21.38
CA PRO A 186 3.49 14.55 21.90
C PRO A 186 4.61 13.74 21.25
N GLU A 187 5.69 14.40 20.82
CA GLU A 187 6.83 13.77 20.09
C GLU A 187 7.42 12.55 20.79
N LYS A 188 7.38 12.52 22.13
CA LYS A 188 7.87 11.40 22.95
C LYS A 188 7.16 10.07 22.72
N ASN A 189 6.01 10.07 22.00
CA ASN A 189 5.18 8.89 21.78
C ASN A 189 5.16 8.46 20.31
N ILE A 190 5.93 9.09 19.45
CA ILE A 190 5.96 8.82 18.01
C ILE A 190 7.18 7.93 17.73
N THR A 191 6.91 6.73 17.24
CA THR A 191 7.93 5.90 16.60
C THR A 191 7.71 6.03 15.10
N ASN A 192 8.63 6.69 14.42
CA ASN A 192 8.64 6.71 12.96
C ASN A 192 8.97 5.30 12.46
N CYS A 193 8.10 4.78 11.60
CA CYS A 193 8.31 3.54 10.85
C CYS A 193 8.52 3.89 9.38
#